data_35760799c7f7980580cf288b4acfc4c4
#
_entry.id   35760799c7f7980580cf288b4acfc4c4
#
_cell.length_a   1.000
_cell.length_b   1.000
_cell.length_c   1.000
_cell.angle_alpha   90.00
_cell.angle_beta   90.00
_cell.angle_gamma   90.00
#
_symmetry.space_group_name_H-M   'P 1'
#
loop_
_entity.id
_entity.type
_entity.pdbx_description
1 polymer ?
#
loop_
_entity_poly.entity_id
_entity_poly.type
_entity_poly.pdbx_seq_one_letter_code
_entity_poly.pdbx_strand_id
1 'polypeptide(L)'
;LWKLGVTAKTQHNEVAPAQHELAPVYETANIAMDHNQLVMETMKKVAERHNLRCLLHEKPFAGVNGSGKHDNWSITTDTGMNLLDPGETPNENIQFLLVLACVIKAVDTHADLLRRSASNVGNDLRLGASEAPPAIVSVFLGTQLEDVVRQLVETGEARSCLEGSTLHTGVSTVPDLPMDATDRNRTSPFALSLIHI
;
A
#
# COMPACT_ATOMS: atom_id res chain seq x y z
N LEU A 1 -5.74 -0.29 21.44
CA LEU A 1 -5.09 0.68 20.55
C LEU A 1 -5.72 2.06 20.63
N TRP A 2 -7.03 2.20 20.49
CA TRP A 2 -7.73 3.50 20.54
C TRP A 2 -7.46 4.30 21.83
N LYS A 3 -7.39 3.61 22.98
CA LYS A 3 -7.02 4.26 24.27
C LYS A 3 -5.58 4.77 24.30
N LEU A 4 -4.75 4.35 23.36
CA LEU A 4 -3.36 4.76 23.18
C LEU A 4 -3.19 5.78 22.06
N GLY A 5 -4.29 6.29 21.49
CA GLY A 5 -4.27 7.26 20.40
C GLY A 5 -4.07 6.66 18.99
N VAL A 6 -3.93 5.34 18.87
CA VAL A 6 -3.78 4.70 17.55
C VAL A 6 -5.14 4.47 16.94
N THR A 7 -5.39 5.08 15.81
CA THR A 7 -6.66 5.04 15.05
C THR A 7 -6.79 3.75 14.22
N ALA A 8 -6.78 2.60 14.89
CA ALA A 8 -7.00 1.29 14.26
C ALA A 8 -8.42 1.22 13.68
N LYS A 9 -8.53 1.00 12.38
CA LYS A 9 -9.81 1.00 11.65
C LYS A 9 -10.23 -0.37 11.15
N THR A 10 -9.33 -1.08 10.51
CA THR A 10 -9.64 -2.35 9.86
C THR A 10 -8.80 -3.46 10.43
N GLN A 11 -9.41 -4.63 10.62
CA GLN A 11 -8.72 -5.87 10.94
C GLN A 11 -9.32 -6.96 10.05
N HIS A 12 -8.46 -7.79 9.45
CA HIS A 12 -8.85 -8.94 8.65
C HIS A 12 -7.87 -10.10 8.80
N ASN A 13 -8.28 -11.26 8.34
CA ASN A 13 -7.42 -12.44 8.32
C ASN A 13 -6.59 -12.44 7.05
N GLU A 14 -5.36 -12.90 7.20
CA GLU A 14 -4.39 -13.08 6.13
C GLU A 14 -4.17 -14.56 5.79
N VAL A 15 -3.19 -14.86 4.94
CA VAL A 15 -3.04 -16.19 4.31
C VAL A 15 -2.50 -17.25 5.28
N ALA A 16 -1.56 -16.91 6.17
CA ALA A 16 -1.04 -17.88 7.12
C ALA A 16 -2.05 -18.20 8.24
N PRO A 17 -1.99 -19.40 8.84
CA PRO A 17 -2.86 -19.76 9.95
C PRO A 17 -2.76 -18.77 11.11
N ALA A 18 -3.92 -18.25 11.55
CA ALA A 18 -4.03 -17.22 12.59
C ALA A 18 -3.22 -15.95 12.31
N GLN A 19 -2.97 -15.65 11.06
CA GLN A 19 -2.36 -14.40 10.63
C GLN A 19 -3.45 -13.33 10.48
N HIS A 20 -3.21 -12.16 11.07
CA HIS A 20 -4.13 -11.04 11.04
C HIS A 20 -3.40 -9.80 10.60
N GLU A 21 -4.06 -8.95 9.84
CA GLU A 21 -3.60 -7.60 9.53
C GLU A 21 -4.45 -6.56 10.24
N LEU A 22 -3.80 -5.54 10.73
CA LEU A 22 -4.40 -4.34 11.26
C LEU A 22 -4.04 -3.16 10.38
N ALA A 23 -5.04 -2.42 9.91
CA ALA A 23 -4.85 -1.19 9.15
C ALA A 23 -5.33 0.02 9.96
N PRO A 24 -4.43 0.91 10.39
CA PRO A 24 -4.79 2.19 11.00
C PRO A 24 -5.21 3.21 9.93
N VAL A 25 -5.85 4.28 10.35
CA VAL A 25 -5.99 5.49 9.51
C VAL A 25 -4.60 6.07 9.25
N TYR A 26 -4.37 6.55 8.04
CA TYR A 26 -3.08 7.13 7.65
C TYR A 26 -2.74 8.36 8.50
N GLU A 27 -1.45 8.58 8.68
CA GLU A 27 -0.86 9.69 9.42
C GLU A 27 0.38 10.19 8.69
N THR A 28 0.95 11.29 9.17
CA THR A 28 2.29 11.71 8.75
C THR A 28 3.31 10.62 9.07
N ALA A 29 4.34 10.47 8.24
CA ALA A 29 5.27 9.34 8.30
C ALA A 29 5.90 9.14 9.69
N ASN A 30 6.29 10.22 10.37
CA ASN A 30 6.86 10.14 11.72
C ASN A 30 5.87 9.61 12.76
N ILE A 31 4.61 10.09 12.73
CA ILE A 31 3.56 9.61 13.66
C ILE A 31 3.18 8.16 13.30
N ALA A 32 3.07 7.83 12.01
CA ALA A 32 2.78 6.48 11.58
C ALA A 32 3.84 5.48 12.07
N MET A 33 5.12 5.86 12.03
CA MET A 33 6.23 5.05 12.56
C MET A 33 6.12 4.83 14.07
N ASP A 34 5.86 5.89 14.84
CA ASP A 34 5.68 5.78 16.30
C ASP A 34 4.46 4.92 16.65
N HIS A 35 3.36 5.10 15.93
CA HIS A 35 2.16 4.28 16.08
C HIS A 35 2.44 2.81 15.76
N ASN A 36 3.23 2.52 14.73
CA ASN A 36 3.59 1.14 14.37
C ASN A 36 4.39 0.47 15.50
N GLN A 37 5.38 1.15 16.10
CA GLN A 37 6.13 0.63 17.25
C GLN A 37 5.21 0.36 18.44
N LEU A 38 4.30 1.30 18.73
CA LEU A 38 3.35 1.16 19.82
C LEU A 38 2.37 -0.01 19.60
N VAL A 39 1.93 -0.21 18.36
CA VAL A 39 1.07 -1.34 17.96
C VAL A 39 1.81 -2.67 18.19
N MET A 40 3.02 -2.82 17.68
CA MET A 40 3.83 -4.04 17.82
C MET A 40 4.06 -4.42 19.28
N GLU A 41 4.42 -3.44 20.13
CA GLU A 41 4.62 -3.66 21.56
C GLU A 41 3.32 -4.02 22.27
N THR A 42 2.22 -3.36 21.93
CA THR A 42 0.90 -3.62 22.50
C THR A 42 0.41 -5.02 22.15
N MET A 43 0.58 -5.43 20.89
CA MET A 43 0.18 -6.77 20.43
C MET A 43 0.90 -7.87 21.19
N LYS A 44 2.22 -7.74 21.42
CA LYS A 44 3.01 -8.70 22.23
C LYS A 44 2.47 -8.79 23.66
N LYS A 45 2.31 -7.65 24.33
CA LYS A 45 1.82 -7.61 25.72
C LYS A 45 0.39 -8.15 25.86
N VAL A 46 -0.49 -7.86 24.91
CA VAL A 46 -1.87 -8.37 24.94
C VAL A 46 -1.89 -9.89 24.70
N ALA A 47 -1.13 -10.37 23.71
CA ALA A 47 -1.03 -11.82 23.45
C ALA A 47 -0.56 -12.59 24.70
N GLU A 48 0.46 -12.11 25.37
CA GLU A 48 0.96 -12.73 26.62
C GLU A 48 -0.10 -12.82 27.72
N ARG A 49 -0.92 -11.78 27.88
CA ARG A 49 -2.04 -11.77 28.85
C ARG A 49 -3.10 -12.83 28.58
N HIS A 50 -3.19 -13.26 27.31
CA HIS A 50 -4.12 -14.30 26.86
C HIS A 50 -3.47 -15.65 26.64
N ASN A 51 -2.25 -15.84 27.15
CA ASN A 51 -1.44 -17.07 26.96
C ASN A 51 -1.21 -17.41 25.48
N LEU A 52 -1.11 -16.38 24.65
CA LEU A 52 -0.78 -16.47 23.22
C LEU A 52 0.61 -15.90 22.94
N ARG A 53 1.19 -16.28 21.82
CA ARG A 53 2.43 -15.69 21.32
C ARG A 53 2.13 -14.85 20.08
N CYS A 54 2.54 -13.58 20.09
CA CYS A 54 2.48 -12.72 18.92
C CYS A 54 3.77 -12.89 18.10
N LEU A 55 3.63 -13.33 16.86
CA LEU A 55 4.71 -13.45 15.89
C LEU A 55 4.57 -12.28 14.90
N LEU A 56 5.47 -11.29 15.01
CA LEU A 56 5.52 -10.16 14.09
C LEU A 56 6.38 -10.54 12.88
N HIS A 57 5.80 -11.34 12.01
CA HIS A 57 6.50 -11.87 10.85
C HIS A 57 5.51 -12.21 9.74
N GLU A 58 5.80 -11.80 8.51
CA GLU A 58 4.94 -11.97 7.33
C GLU A 58 4.91 -13.43 6.83
N LYS A 59 5.98 -14.16 7.06
CA LYS A 59 6.13 -15.59 6.73
C LYS A 59 6.43 -16.39 8.01
N PRO A 60 5.44 -16.56 8.91
CA PRO A 60 5.68 -17.07 10.26
C PRO A 60 6.04 -18.57 10.32
N PHE A 61 5.69 -19.34 9.28
CA PHE A 61 5.87 -20.78 9.28
C PHE A 61 6.59 -21.28 8.03
N ALA A 62 7.58 -22.15 8.19
CA ALA A 62 8.28 -22.77 7.08
C ALA A 62 7.33 -23.66 6.26
N GLY A 63 7.39 -23.55 4.93
CA GLY A 63 6.57 -24.34 4.01
C GLY A 63 5.09 -23.94 3.97
N VAL A 64 4.68 -22.92 4.69
CA VAL A 64 3.31 -22.39 4.69
C VAL A 64 3.32 -20.99 4.07
N ASN A 65 2.32 -20.71 3.27
CA ASN A 65 2.14 -19.37 2.69
C ASN A 65 1.89 -18.31 3.78
N GLY A 66 2.16 -17.08 3.47
CA GLY A 66 1.93 -15.93 4.35
C GLY A 66 1.79 -14.66 3.55
N SER A 67 1.51 -13.56 4.22
CA SER A 67 1.25 -12.27 3.62
C SER A 67 2.39 -11.28 3.86
N GLY A 68 2.65 -10.38 2.93
CA GLY A 68 3.61 -9.29 3.11
C GLY A 68 2.95 -8.06 3.71
N LYS A 69 3.73 -7.23 4.39
CA LYS A 69 3.28 -5.92 4.83
C LYS A 69 3.49 -4.89 3.73
N HIS A 70 2.43 -4.18 3.36
CA HIS A 70 2.46 -3.12 2.37
C HIS A 70 2.15 -1.78 3.03
N ASP A 71 3.11 -0.87 3.02
CA ASP A 71 2.91 0.50 3.49
C ASP A 71 2.64 1.40 2.29
N ASN A 72 1.37 1.79 2.12
CA ASN A 72 0.98 2.75 1.10
C ASN A 72 1.35 4.15 1.58
N TRP A 73 1.93 4.95 0.70
CA TRP A 73 2.38 6.28 1.03
C TRP A 73 1.99 7.28 -0.04
N SER A 74 1.90 8.53 0.35
CA SER A 74 1.63 9.64 -0.55
C SER A 74 2.49 10.86 -0.18
N ILE A 75 2.42 11.87 -1.03
CA ILE A 75 3.08 13.17 -0.80
C ILE A 75 1.98 14.22 -0.71
N THR A 76 1.98 14.97 0.38
CA THR A 76 0.98 16.00 0.65
C THR A 76 1.66 17.35 0.83
N THR A 77 1.08 18.41 0.29
CA THR A 77 1.53 19.77 0.55
C THR A 77 1.21 20.19 1.98
N ASP A 78 1.78 21.28 2.43
CA ASP A 78 1.46 21.92 3.72
C ASP A 78 0.00 22.38 3.82
N THR A 79 -0.66 22.59 2.68
CA THR A 79 -2.08 22.94 2.59
C THR A 79 -3.01 21.72 2.58
N GLY A 80 -2.46 20.50 2.64
CA GLY A 80 -3.21 19.25 2.69
C GLY A 80 -3.56 18.65 1.31
N MET A 81 -3.05 19.21 0.21
CA MET A 81 -3.28 18.67 -1.13
C MET A 81 -2.45 17.40 -1.34
N ASN A 82 -3.09 16.29 -1.69
CA ASN A 82 -2.42 15.04 -2.04
C ASN A 82 -1.92 15.10 -3.49
N LEU A 83 -0.61 15.07 -3.67
CA LEU A 83 0.02 15.15 -5.01
C LEU A 83 -0.05 13.84 -5.80
N LEU A 84 -0.37 12.74 -5.15
CA LEU A 84 -0.56 11.42 -5.77
C LEU A 84 -2.03 11.01 -5.85
N ASP A 85 -2.94 11.98 -5.77
CA ASP A 85 -4.36 11.78 -6.04
C ASP A 85 -4.63 12.06 -7.53
N PRO A 86 -5.05 11.03 -8.31
CA PRO A 86 -5.33 11.20 -9.73
C PRO A 86 -6.57 12.07 -9.99
N GLY A 87 -7.49 12.18 -9.02
CA GLY A 87 -8.76 12.85 -9.20
C GLY A 87 -9.71 12.12 -10.15
N GLU A 88 -10.81 12.78 -10.52
CA GLU A 88 -11.84 12.22 -11.40
C GLU A 88 -11.43 12.21 -12.90
N THR A 89 -10.54 13.11 -13.29
CA THR A 89 -10.03 13.24 -14.66
C THR A 89 -8.50 13.12 -14.70
N PRO A 90 -7.95 11.92 -14.50
CA PRO A 90 -6.50 11.71 -14.40
C PRO A 90 -5.70 12.20 -15.63
N ASN A 91 -6.30 12.12 -16.82
CA ASN A 91 -5.68 12.58 -18.07
C ASN A 91 -5.52 14.10 -18.15
N GLU A 92 -6.29 14.87 -17.40
CA GLU A 92 -6.21 16.33 -17.32
C GLU A 92 -5.40 16.82 -16.11
N ASN A 93 -5.12 15.93 -15.15
CA ASN A 93 -4.39 16.27 -13.94
C ASN A 93 -2.87 16.27 -14.18
N ILE A 94 -2.38 17.33 -14.80
CA ILE A 94 -0.96 17.48 -15.16
C ILE A 94 -0.07 17.41 -13.91
N GLN A 95 -0.50 17.96 -12.79
CA GLN A 95 0.28 17.93 -11.54
C GLN A 95 0.47 16.49 -11.07
N PHE A 96 -0.59 15.69 -11.02
CA PHE A 96 -0.53 14.28 -10.67
C PHE A 96 0.40 13.51 -11.62
N LEU A 97 0.21 13.66 -12.93
CA LEU A 97 1.01 12.97 -13.95
C LEU A 97 2.49 13.34 -13.86
N LEU A 98 2.80 14.59 -13.62
CA LEU A 98 4.18 15.05 -13.43
C LEU A 98 4.81 14.45 -12.17
N VAL A 99 4.11 14.50 -11.04
CA VAL A 99 4.61 13.93 -9.77
C VAL A 99 4.76 12.42 -9.88
N LEU A 100 3.80 11.72 -10.49
CA LEU A 100 3.87 10.29 -10.79
C LEU A 100 5.15 9.95 -11.58
N ALA A 101 5.39 10.64 -12.68
CA ALA A 101 6.56 10.43 -13.53
C ALA A 101 7.88 10.72 -12.79
N CYS A 102 7.91 11.78 -11.97
CA CYS A 102 9.08 12.12 -11.15
C CYS A 102 9.38 11.03 -10.12
N VAL A 103 8.37 10.49 -9.44
CA VAL A 103 8.55 9.43 -8.46
C VAL A 103 9.02 8.14 -9.13
N ILE A 104 8.41 7.73 -10.24
CA ILE A 104 8.85 6.54 -11.00
C ILE A 104 10.31 6.68 -11.44
N LYS A 105 10.69 7.84 -11.98
CA LYS A 105 12.07 8.11 -12.38
C LYS A 105 13.03 8.11 -11.19
N ALA A 106 12.64 8.65 -10.05
CA ALA A 106 13.46 8.65 -8.84
C ALA A 106 13.67 7.23 -8.31
N VAL A 107 12.62 6.40 -8.30
CA VAL A 107 12.69 4.99 -7.88
C VAL A 107 13.64 4.20 -8.81
N ASP A 108 13.56 4.38 -10.11
CA ASP A 108 14.45 3.74 -11.08
C ASP A 108 15.90 4.21 -10.91
N THR A 109 16.12 5.53 -10.85
CA THR A 109 17.45 6.12 -10.72
C THR A 109 18.17 5.74 -9.42
N HIS A 110 17.42 5.58 -8.33
CA HIS A 110 17.95 5.32 -6.99
C HIS A 110 17.56 3.93 -6.46
N ALA A 111 17.29 2.99 -7.34
CA ALA A 111 16.84 1.63 -6.98
C ALA A 111 17.83 0.89 -6.08
N ASP A 112 19.14 1.08 -6.28
CA ASP A 112 20.20 0.52 -5.46
C ASP A 112 20.18 1.07 -4.02
N LEU A 113 19.93 2.37 -3.86
CA LEU A 113 19.81 3.00 -2.55
C LEU A 113 18.56 2.53 -1.80
N LEU A 114 17.43 2.44 -2.50
CA LEU A 114 16.19 1.88 -1.95
C LEU A 114 16.36 0.43 -1.51
N ARG A 115 17.04 -0.39 -2.34
CA ARG A 115 17.35 -1.78 -1.98
C ARG A 115 18.22 -1.84 -0.73
N ARG A 116 19.22 -0.98 -0.61
CA ARG A 116 20.09 -0.93 0.58
C ARG A 116 19.35 -0.52 1.85
N SER A 117 18.38 0.39 1.78
CA SER A 117 17.59 0.83 2.93
C SER A 117 16.74 -0.29 3.53
N ALA A 118 16.31 -1.24 2.72
CA ALA A 118 15.48 -2.38 3.13
C ALA A 118 16.27 -3.72 3.14
N SER A 119 17.58 -3.68 2.98
CA SER A 119 18.41 -4.86 2.88
C SER A 119 18.61 -5.54 4.24
N ASN A 120 17.96 -6.68 4.40
CA ASN A 120 18.24 -7.64 5.48
C ASN A 120 17.91 -9.05 4.98
N VAL A 121 18.43 -10.06 5.69
CA VAL A 121 18.29 -11.48 5.30
C VAL A 121 16.82 -11.89 5.19
N GLY A 122 15.96 -11.40 6.07
CA GLY A 122 14.52 -11.70 6.03
C GLY A 122 13.84 -11.13 4.78
N ASN A 123 14.15 -9.89 4.38
CA ASN A 123 13.63 -9.28 3.18
C ASN A 123 14.08 -9.98 1.90
N ASP A 124 15.36 -10.34 1.80
CA ASP A 124 15.90 -11.01 0.61
C ASP A 124 15.25 -12.39 0.39
N LEU A 125 15.03 -13.14 1.45
CA LEU A 125 14.34 -14.44 1.38
C LEU A 125 12.84 -14.31 1.02
N ARG A 126 12.23 -13.16 1.26
CA ARG A 126 10.83 -12.91 1.00
C ARG A 126 10.56 -12.46 -0.43
N LEU A 127 11.45 -11.66 -1.00
CA LEU A 127 11.26 -11.05 -2.32
C LEU A 127 11.03 -12.10 -3.40
N GLY A 128 9.94 -11.94 -4.17
CA GLY A 128 9.57 -12.87 -5.24
C GLY A 128 8.92 -14.18 -4.77
N ALA A 129 8.71 -14.37 -3.48
CA ALA A 129 8.05 -15.57 -2.94
C ALA A 129 6.56 -15.32 -2.70
N SER A 130 5.71 -16.24 -3.17
CA SER A 130 4.24 -16.21 -2.97
C SER A 130 3.63 -14.83 -3.20
N GLU A 131 3.04 -14.21 -2.19
CA GLU A 131 2.40 -12.89 -2.26
C GLU A 131 3.37 -11.70 -2.14
N ALA A 132 4.65 -11.94 -1.94
CA ALA A 132 5.62 -10.85 -1.88
C ALA A 132 5.98 -10.38 -3.29
N PRO A 133 5.93 -9.06 -3.58
CA PRO A 133 6.41 -8.54 -4.86
C PRO A 133 7.91 -8.74 -5.00
N PRO A 134 8.44 -8.84 -6.23
CA PRO A 134 9.87 -8.99 -6.47
C PRO A 134 10.67 -7.70 -6.20
N ALA A 135 9.99 -6.61 -5.86
CA ALA A 135 10.59 -5.30 -5.61
C ALA A 135 10.16 -4.73 -4.26
N ILE A 136 10.98 -3.88 -3.68
CA ILE A 136 10.71 -3.19 -2.42
C ILE A 136 9.63 -2.11 -2.62
N VAL A 137 9.74 -1.34 -3.69
CA VAL A 137 8.71 -0.36 -4.10
C VAL A 137 7.83 -0.99 -5.16
N SER A 138 6.54 -1.04 -4.91
CA SER A 138 5.55 -1.42 -5.91
C SER A 138 4.79 -0.21 -6.41
N VAL A 139 4.51 -0.22 -7.72
CA VAL A 139 3.66 0.76 -8.39
C VAL A 139 2.48 0.00 -8.98
N PHE A 140 1.28 0.40 -8.63
CA PHE A 140 0.06 -0.15 -9.19
C PHE A 140 -0.82 0.98 -9.67
N LEU A 141 -0.99 1.08 -10.96
CA LEU A 141 -1.75 2.17 -11.61
C LEU A 141 -3.24 1.85 -11.74
N GLY A 142 -3.58 0.59 -11.98
CA GLY A 142 -4.92 0.19 -12.37
C GLY A 142 -5.23 0.52 -13.85
N THR A 143 -6.35 0.00 -14.35
CA THR A 143 -6.68 0.05 -15.79
C THR A 143 -6.82 1.47 -16.32
N GLN A 144 -7.40 2.37 -15.56
CA GLN A 144 -7.59 3.76 -15.97
C GLN A 144 -6.28 4.52 -16.13
N LEU A 145 -5.41 4.47 -15.11
CA LEU A 145 -4.13 5.18 -15.14
C LEU A 145 -3.13 4.53 -16.10
N GLU A 146 -3.17 3.22 -16.24
CA GLU A 146 -2.35 2.51 -17.24
C GLU A 146 -2.71 2.96 -18.67
N ASP A 147 -4.00 3.14 -18.95
CA ASP A 147 -4.45 3.65 -20.25
C ASP A 147 -3.97 5.08 -20.49
N VAL A 148 -4.11 5.97 -19.50
CA VAL A 148 -3.62 7.35 -19.58
C VAL A 148 -2.10 7.41 -19.82
N VAL A 149 -1.33 6.62 -19.07
CA VAL A 149 0.13 6.56 -19.22
C VAL A 149 0.51 5.99 -20.59
N ARG A 150 -0.17 4.95 -21.06
CA ARG A 150 0.05 4.38 -22.39
C ARG A 150 -0.19 5.42 -23.49
N GLN A 151 -1.31 6.17 -23.45
CA GLN A 151 -1.57 7.25 -24.41
C GLN A 151 -0.44 8.27 -24.42
N LEU A 152 0.05 8.70 -23.25
CA LEU A 152 1.17 9.65 -23.15
C LEU A 152 2.45 9.10 -23.75
N VAL A 153 2.77 7.85 -23.53
CA VAL A 153 3.98 7.21 -24.06
C VAL A 153 3.91 7.02 -25.58
N GLU A 154 2.76 6.62 -26.11
CA GLU A 154 2.59 6.30 -27.54
C GLU A 154 2.37 7.53 -28.40
N THR A 155 1.65 8.53 -27.89
CA THR A 155 1.20 9.68 -28.71
C THR A 155 1.70 11.04 -28.20
N GLY A 156 2.23 11.12 -27.00
CA GLY A 156 2.61 12.38 -26.32
C GLY A 156 1.43 13.10 -25.70
N GLU A 157 0.20 12.61 -25.84
CA GLU A 157 -1.00 13.23 -25.30
C GLU A 157 -1.94 12.17 -24.70
N ALA A 158 -2.59 12.48 -23.58
CA ALA A 158 -3.69 11.68 -23.03
C ALA A 158 -5.02 12.42 -23.25
N ARG A 159 -5.80 11.99 -24.23
CA ARG A 159 -7.03 12.67 -24.67
C ARG A 159 -8.28 12.17 -23.97
N SER A 160 -8.20 11.04 -23.32
CA SER A 160 -9.33 10.40 -22.65
C SER A 160 -8.88 9.61 -21.44
N CYS A 161 -9.79 9.30 -20.56
CA CYS A 161 -9.64 8.35 -19.48
C CYS A 161 -10.76 7.33 -19.57
N LEU A 162 -10.47 6.06 -19.29
CA LEU A 162 -11.49 5.04 -19.16
C LEU A 162 -12.44 5.38 -18.02
N GLU A 163 -13.72 5.00 -18.15
CA GLU A 163 -14.67 5.14 -17.05
C GLU A 163 -14.26 4.27 -15.87
N GLY A 164 -14.53 4.76 -14.65
CA GLY A 164 -14.28 4.03 -13.42
C GLY A 164 -15.06 2.72 -13.38
N SER A 165 -14.44 1.68 -12.89
CA SER A 165 -15.12 0.41 -12.69
C SER A 165 -15.98 0.42 -11.42
N THR A 166 -17.05 -0.35 -11.43
CA THR A 166 -17.90 -0.58 -10.27
C THR A 166 -17.88 -2.07 -9.93
N LEU A 167 -17.54 -2.39 -8.69
CA LEU A 167 -17.63 -3.75 -8.20
C LEU A 167 -19.09 -4.09 -7.86
N HIS A 168 -19.68 -4.94 -8.67
CA HIS A 168 -20.99 -5.51 -8.39
C HIS A 168 -20.85 -6.71 -7.47
N THR A 169 -21.41 -6.61 -6.29
CA THR A 169 -21.30 -7.69 -5.27
C THR A 169 -22.13 -8.92 -5.61
N GLY A 170 -23.07 -8.81 -6.54
CA GLY A 170 -24.02 -9.87 -6.90
C GLY A 170 -25.08 -10.14 -5.82
N VAL A 171 -25.10 -9.36 -4.75
CA VAL A 171 -26.05 -9.50 -3.63
C VAL A 171 -26.90 -8.22 -3.56
N SER A 172 -28.21 -8.36 -3.74
CA SER A 172 -29.12 -7.23 -3.82
C SER A 172 -29.21 -6.33 -2.57
N THR A 173 -28.77 -6.83 -1.43
CA THR A 173 -28.76 -6.12 -0.14
C THR A 173 -27.45 -5.39 0.14
N VAL A 174 -26.43 -5.59 -0.70
CA VAL A 174 -25.14 -4.92 -0.59
C VAL A 174 -25.02 -3.93 -1.75
N PRO A 175 -24.77 -2.65 -1.49
CA PRO A 175 -24.62 -1.67 -2.56
C PRO A 175 -23.39 -1.99 -3.42
N ASP A 176 -23.46 -1.61 -4.67
CA ASP A 176 -22.31 -1.63 -5.56
C ASP A 176 -21.25 -0.65 -5.07
N LEU A 177 -19.99 -1.04 -5.20
CA LEU A 177 -18.85 -0.26 -4.74
C LEU A 177 -18.13 0.38 -5.95
N PRO A 178 -18.17 1.72 -6.11
CA PRO A 178 -17.32 2.36 -7.09
C PRO A 178 -15.86 2.15 -6.73
N MET A 179 -15.06 1.74 -7.70
CA MET A 179 -13.62 1.63 -7.56
C MET A 179 -12.98 3.00 -7.82
N ASP A 180 -11.92 3.27 -7.12
CA ASP A 180 -11.12 4.45 -7.39
C ASP A 180 -10.31 4.28 -8.71
N ALA A 181 -9.71 5.35 -9.23
CA ALA A 181 -8.98 5.34 -10.49
C ALA A 181 -7.79 4.36 -10.54
N THR A 182 -7.35 3.87 -9.39
CA THR A 182 -6.33 2.82 -9.26
C THR A 182 -6.92 1.40 -9.15
N ASP A 183 -8.22 1.20 -9.37
CA ASP A 183 -8.96 -0.05 -9.17
C ASP A 183 -8.87 -0.61 -7.74
N ARG A 184 -8.58 0.25 -6.75
CA ARG A 184 -8.41 -0.11 -5.33
C ARG A 184 -9.07 0.93 -4.44
N ASN A 185 -9.20 0.63 -3.16
CA ASN A 185 -9.74 1.54 -2.15
C ASN A 185 -8.67 2.54 -1.62
N ARG A 186 -7.77 2.99 -2.48
CA ARG A 186 -6.68 3.91 -2.13
C ARG A 186 -6.25 4.74 -3.31
N THR A 187 -5.97 6.01 -3.07
CA THR A 187 -5.59 6.97 -4.10
C THR A 187 -4.14 6.84 -4.54
N SER A 188 -3.21 6.50 -3.62
CA SER A 188 -1.80 6.41 -3.97
C SER A 188 -1.47 5.14 -4.75
N PRO A 189 -0.82 5.25 -5.92
CA PRO A 189 -0.35 4.10 -6.69
C PRO A 189 0.90 3.43 -6.10
N PHE A 190 1.54 4.02 -5.09
CA PHE A 190 2.80 3.54 -4.54
C PHE A 190 2.64 2.82 -3.21
N ALA A 191 3.39 1.76 -3.04
CA ALA A 191 3.53 1.05 -1.78
C ALA A 191 4.96 0.57 -1.57
N LEU A 192 5.39 0.57 -0.31
CA LEU A 192 6.59 -0.13 0.15
C LEU A 192 6.20 -1.52 0.64
N SER A 193 6.92 -2.53 0.23
CA SER A 193 6.72 -3.91 0.65
C SER A 193 7.92 -4.36 1.49
N LEU A 194 7.74 -4.43 2.81
CA LEU A 194 8.80 -4.69 3.78
C LEU A 194 8.40 -5.82 4.72
N ILE A 195 9.39 -6.46 5.36
CA ILE A 195 9.14 -7.41 6.45
C ILE A 195 8.99 -6.69 7.78
N HIS A 196 9.92 -5.79 8.09
CA HIS A 196 9.88 -4.99 9.31
C HIS A 196 10.33 -3.56 9.00
N ILE A 197 9.69 -2.64 9.64
CA ILE A 197 10.11 -1.24 9.74
C ILE A 197 10.42 -0.96 11.19
#